data_7610c77af7601783e3f83d9352eca8b7
#
_entry.id   7610c77af7601783e3f83d9352eca8b7
#
_cell.length_a   1.000
_cell.length_b   1.000
_cell.length_c   1.000
_cell.angle_alpha   90.00
_cell.angle_beta   90.00
_cell.angle_gamma   90.00
#
_symmetry.space_group_name_H-M   'P 1'
#
loop_
_entity.id
_entity.type
_entity.pdbx_description
1 polymer ?
#
loop_
_entity_poly.entity_id
_entity_poly.type
_entity_poly.pdbx_seq_one_letter_code
_entity_poly.pdbx_strand_id
1 'polypeptide(L)'
;MNRRDFLSASATTIAAALPERLAATAPGKRSVSGSSNIKLGTEYRALDDGHLKELARYSVRTVGGPPPIADKSRLYATVEELEQARDACQRNGLTYDLVTPPILASSYIDREPHPAIMLAESPERDRDIEAMQTMIKNCAAAGIPAIKYNMSILGVLRIGRVPGRGDATYSAWNLAEAHPATPLTQAGRVDADMFWERITYFLDRVIPVANEYKIRMACHPQDPGVPPEGYQGVDRVLGTVDGLKKFITIQESPYHGLNFCQGTVSEMLEKPGEQIFDVIRYFGSRDKIFNVHFRNIRGHRNDFLEVYPDEGDVDFVRAIQVYKEVGYSRSLMPDHVPQAPNDPEGDKSFAYCFGYIRALIQAVNHMPV
;
A
#
# COMPACT_ATOMS: atom_id res chain seq x y z
N MET A 1 26.00 77.56 -30.47
CA MET A 1 24.79 77.98 -31.15
C MET A 1 23.80 76.80 -30.95
N ASN A 2 22.98 76.81 -29.95
CA ASN A 2 21.56 77.17 -29.88
C ASN A 2 20.67 76.51 -30.93
N ARG A 3 19.82 75.70 -30.50
CA ARG A 3 18.32 75.69 -30.38
C ARG A 3 17.79 74.26 -30.48
N ARG A 4 17.17 73.71 -29.50
CA ARG A 4 15.76 73.81 -29.08
C ARG A 4 14.81 73.90 -30.26
N ASP A 5 13.99 72.88 -30.49
CA ASP A 5 12.57 72.84 -30.13
C ASP A 5 11.80 71.74 -30.88
N PHE A 6 10.90 71.10 -30.15
CA PHE A 6 9.61 70.56 -30.52
C PHE A 6 9.52 69.26 -31.40
N LEU A 7 9.02 68.17 -30.81
CA LEU A 7 7.61 67.77 -31.04
C LEU A 7 7.22 66.62 -30.09
N SER A 8 6.17 66.84 -29.35
CA SER A 8 5.47 65.86 -28.53
C SER A 8 4.78 64.84 -29.39
N ALA A 9 5.02 63.55 -29.12
CA ALA A 9 4.13 62.47 -29.60
C ALA A 9 3.70 61.64 -28.38
N SER A 10 2.41 61.69 -28.14
CA SER A 10 1.72 60.93 -27.08
C SER A 10 1.88 59.43 -27.26
N ALA A 11 2.56 58.78 -26.34
CA ALA A 11 2.62 57.31 -26.27
C ALA A 11 1.41 56.84 -25.39
N THR A 12 0.42 56.26 -26.03
CA THR A 12 -0.68 55.56 -25.37
C THR A 12 -0.14 54.25 -24.80
N THR A 13 0.00 54.19 -23.49
CA THR A 13 0.41 52.99 -22.76
C THR A 13 -0.76 52.01 -22.71
N ILE A 14 -0.70 50.96 -23.49
CA ILE A 14 -1.61 49.82 -23.32
C ILE A 14 -1.05 49.00 -22.15
N ALA A 15 -1.73 49.08 -21.02
CA ALA A 15 -1.50 48.21 -19.87
C ALA A 15 -2.03 46.81 -20.21
N ALA A 16 -1.14 45.90 -20.51
CA ALA A 16 -1.45 44.50 -20.61
C ALA A 16 -1.69 43.97 -19.18
N ALA A 17 -2.94 43.63 -18.88
CA ALA A 17 -3.32 42.95 -17.65
C ALA A 17 -2.70 41.55 -17.63
N LEU A 18 -1.77 41.33 -16.73
CA LEU A 18 -1.28 39.99 -16.37
C LEU A 18 -2.42 39.23 -15.66
N PRO A 19 -2.66 37.94 -16.00
CA PRO A 19 -3.65 37.17 -15.25
C PRO A 19 -3.21 36.99 -13.81
N GLU A 20 -4.10 37.30 -12.88
CA GLU A 20 -3.92 37.00 -11.47
C GLU A 20 -3.54 35.53 -11.29
N ARG A 21 -2.40 35.28 -10.68
CA ARG A 21 -2.03 33.97 -10.16
C ARG A 21 -3.09 33.57 -9.16
N LEU A 22 -3.88 32.56 -9.49
CA LEU A 22 -4.67 31.82 -8.52
C LEU A 22 -3.73 31.33 -7.42
N ALA A 23 -3.75 32.00 -6.28
CA ALA A 23 -3.10 31.54 -5.08
C ALA A 23 -3.78 30.20 -4.71
N ALA A 24 -3.03 29.12 -4.81
CA ALA A 24 -3.45 27.84 -4.28
C ALA A 24 -3.70 28.03 -2.78
N THR A 25 -4.97 28.02 -2.37
CA THR A 25 -5.35 28.01 -0.97
C THR A 25 -4.77 26.75 -0.33
N ALA A 26 -3.86 26.94 0.60
CA ALA A 26 -3.36 25.85 1.44
C ALA A 26 -4.57 25.14 2.06
N PRO A 27 -4.59 23.79 2.07
CA PRO A 27 -5.69 23.05 2.67
C PRO A 27 -5.81 23.47 4.14
N GLY A 28 -6.99 24.01 4.50
CA GLY A 28 -7.28 24.47 5.86
C GLY A 28 -7.04 23.32 6.84
N LYS A 29 -6.32 23.61 7.94
CA LYS A 29 -6.15 22.66 9.05
C LYS A 29 -7.55 22.26 9.55
N ARG A 30 -7.98 21.04 9.24
CA ARG A 30 -9.11 20.42 9.93
C ARG A 30 -8.68 20.17 11.37
N SER A 31 -9.24 20.90 12.31
CA SER A 31 -9.08 20.58 13.73
C SER A 31 -9.84 19.28 14.00
N VAL A 32 -9.12 18.16 14.06
CA VAL A 32 -9.68 16.86 14.42
C VAL A 32 -9.68 16.77 15.95
N SER A 33 -10.64 17.42 16.60
CA SER A 33 -10.92 17.19 18.03
C SER A 33 -11.88 15.99 18.12
N GLY A 34 -11.35 14.81 18.47
CA GLY A 34 -12.15 13.60 18.65
C GLY A 34 -11.32 12.33 18.63
N SER A 35 -11.89 11.21 19.08
CA SER A 35 -11.26 9.91 18.92
C SER A 35 -11.13 9.57 17.42
N SER A 36 -9.98 9.03 16.99
CA SER A 36 -9.84 8.52 15.63
C SER A 36 -10.74 7.30 15.45
N ASN A 37 -11.31 7.12 14.25
CA ASN A 37 -12.02 5.89 13.88
C ASN A 37 -11.06 4.82 13.33
N ILE A 38 -9.77 4.92 13.63
CA ILE A 38 -8.77 3.93 13.24
C ILE A 38 -9.11 2.59 13.91
N LYS A 39 -9.10 1.53 13.11
CA LYS A 39 -9.46 0.18 13.53
C LYS A 39 -8.24 -0.71 13.56
N LEU A 40 -8.21 -1.67 14.46
CA LEU A 40 -7.32 -2.80 14.37
C LEU A 40 -7.88 -3.76 13.31
N GLY A 41 -7.06 -4.12 12.33
CA GLY A 41 -7.38 -5.08 11.29
C GLY A 41 -6.32 -6.16 11.14
N THR A 42 -6.56 -7.10 10.23
CA THR A 42 -5.59 -8.08 9.78
C THR A 42 -5.86 -8.50 8.35
N GLU A 43 -4.83 -8.82 7.60
CA GLU A 43 -4.99 -9.65 6.40
C GLU A 43 -4.90 -11.11 6.79
N TYR A 44 -5.78 -12.00 6.28
CA TYR A 44 -5.79 -13.31 6.71
C TYR A 44 -6.06 -14.49 5.89
N ARG A 45 -5.73 -15.60 6.34
CA ARG A 45 -5.57 -16.88 5.69
C ARG A 45 -6.87 -17.64 5.50
N ALA A 46 -7.77 -17.66 6.49
CA ALA A 46 -9.01 -18.43 6.44
C ALA A 46 -10.17 -17.66 7.07
N LEU A 47 -11.30 -17.63 6.39
CA LEU A 47 -12.52 -16.97 6.87
C LEU A 47 -13.47 -17.98 7.52
N ASP A 48 -12.93 -19.02 8.20
CA ASP A 48 -13.72 -19.94 8.98
C ASP A 48 -14.10 -19.37 10.35
N ASP A 49 -15.20 -19.84 10.91
CA ASP A 49 -15.77 -19.35 12.17
C ASP A 49 -14.81 -19.45 13.36
N GLY A 50 -13.97 -20.50 13.43
CA GLY A 50 -13.01 -20.69 14.50
C GLY A 50 -12.00 -19.58 14.54
N HIS A 51 -11.40 -19.33 13.41
CA HIS A 51 -10.40 -18.30 13.22
C HIS A 51 -10.98 -16.88 13.38
N LEU A 52 -12.16 -16.62 12.81
CA LEU A 52 -12.84 -15.32 12.97
C LEU A 52 -13.18 -15.01 14.44
N LYS A 53 -13.60 -16.01 15.22
CA LYS A 53 -13.80 -15.87 16.67
C LYS A 53 -12.52 -15.57 17.41
N GLU A 54 -11.41 -16.18 17.01
CA GLU A 54 -10.11 -15.88 17.59
C GLU A 54 -9.69 -14.43 17.33
N LEU A 55 -9.77 -13.96 16.11
CA LEU A 55 -9.51 -12.57 15.77
C LEU A 55 -10.38 -11.59 16.59
N ALA A 56 -11.66 -11.91 16.77
CA ALA A 56 -12.57 -11.11 17.59
C ALA A 56 -12.12 -11.02 19.07
N ARG A 57 -11.50 -12.06 19.65
CA ARG A 57 -10.94 -12.03 21.01
C ARG A 57 -9.85 -10.96 21.16
N TYR A 58 -9.04 -10.77 20.13
CA TYR A 58 -7.99 -9.74 20.11
C TYR A 58 -8.52 -8.35 19.71
N SER A 59 -9.86 -8.22 19.60
CA SER A 59 -10.52 -6.97 19.19
C SER A 59 -10.16 -6.50 17.78
N VAL A 60 -9.78 -7.39 16.90
CA VAL A 60 -9.75 -7.14 15.46
C VAL A 60 -11.14 -6.75 15.00
N ARG A 61 -11.26 -5.76 14.13
CA ARG A 61 -12.55 -5.24 13.63
C ARG A 61 -12.71 -5.42 12.13
N THR A 62 -11.63 -5.48 11.41
CA THR A 62 -11.63 -5.61 9.94
C THR A 62 -10.71 -6.73 9.51
N VAL A 63 -11.13 -7.44 8.49
CA VAL A 63 -10.38 -8.54 7.91
C VAL A 63 -10.23 -8.27 6.42
N GLY A 64 -9.02 -8.47 5.91
CA GLY A 64 -8.72 -8.55 4.49
C GLY A 64 -8.26 -9.96 4.12
N GLY A 65 -8.30 -10.31 2.85
CA GLY A 65 -7.72 -11.57 2.39
C GLY A 65 -8.37 -12.15 1.13
N PRO A 66 -7.92 -13.34 0.72
CA PRO A 66 -8.44 -13.99 -0.47
C PRO A 66 -9.90 -14.42 -0.28
N PRO A 67 -10.78 -14.15 -1.24
CA PRO A 67 -12.15 -14.63 -1.18
C PRO A 67 -12.20 -16.15 -1.42
N PRO A 68 -13.24 -16.83 -0.92
CA PRO A 68 -13.46 -18.22 -1.26
C PRO A 68 -13.90 -18.32 -2.73
N ILE A 69 -13.06 -18.85 -3.60
CA ILE A 69 -13.38 -19.14 -4.99
C ILE A 69 -13.49 -20.64 -5.14
N ALA A 70 -14.71 -21.13 -5.36
CA ALA A 70 -14.98 -22.55 -5.48
C ALA A 70 -14.42 -23.15 -6.77
N ASP A 71 -14.66 -22.48 -7.88
CA ASP A 71 -14.10 -22.85 -9.19
C ASP A 71 -12.69 -22.27 -9.35
N LYS A 72 -11.68 -23.10 -9.20
CA LYS A 72 -10.26 -22.70 -9.27
C LYS A 72 -9.79 -22.24 -10.65
N SER A 73 -10.60 -22.40 -11.68
CA SER A 73 -10.32 -21.85 -13.02
C SER A 73 -10.69 -20.37 -13.13
N ARG A 74 -11.48 -19.83 -12.20
CA ARG A 74 -11.86 -18.41 -12.18
C ARG A 74 -10.82 -17.56 -11.46
N LEU A 75 -10.61 -16.36 -12.01
CA LEU A 75 -9.72 -15.33 -11.44
C LEU A 75 -10.49 -14.26 -10.65
N TYR A 76 -11.75 -14.50 -10.36
CA TYR A 76 -12.64 -13.64 -9.56
C TYR A 76 -13.62 -14.46 -8.74
N ALA A 77 -14.04 -13.95 -7.61
CA ALA A 77 -15.14 -14.52 -6.82
C ALA A 77 -16.49 -14.04 -7.37
N THR A 78 -17.52 -14.87 -7.26
CA THR A 78 -18.90 -14.45 -7.54
C THR A 78 -19.43 -13.57 -6.41
N VAL A 79 -20.57 -12.91 -6.66
CA VAL A 79 -21.24 -12.09 -5.64
C VAL A 79 -21.60 -12.95 -4.43
N GLU A 80 -22.15 -14.15 -4.66
CA GLU A 80 -22.56 -15.08 -3.63
C GLU A 80 -21.39 -15.56 -2.77
N GLU A 81 -20.23 -15.84 -3.38
CA GLU A 81 -19.02 -16.23 -2.66
C GLU A 81 -18.51 -15.08 -1.77
N LEU A 82 -18.56 -13.85 -2.27
CA LEU A 82 -18.18 -12.66 -1.51
C LEU A 82 -19.16 -12.35 -0.38
N GLU A 83 -20.46 -12.50 -0.63
CA GLU A 83 -21.49 -12.34 0.41
C GLU A 83 -21.36 -13.39 1.51
N GLN A 84 -21.10 -14.64 1.17
CA GLN A 84 -20.84 -15.70 2.16
C GLN A 84 -19.65 -15.36 3.06
N ALA A 85 -18.55 -14.86 2.48
CA ALA A 85 -17.37 -14.44 3.24
C ALA A 85 -17.65 -13.22 4.12
N ARG A 86 -18.33 -12.21 3.58
CA ARG A 86 -18.78 -11.02 4.32
C ARG A 86 -19.66 -11.40 5.50
N ASP A 87 -20.66 -12.25 5.27
CA ASP A 87 -21.62 -12.65 6.29
C ASP A 87 -20.98 -13.51 7.38
N ALA A 88 -19.98 -14.36 7.03
CA ALA A 88 -19.18 -15.08 8.00
C ALA A 88 -18.42 -14.11 8.93
N CYS A 89 -17.80 -13.07 8.39
CA CYS A 89 -17.15 -12.03 9.17
C CYS A 89 -18.16 -11.30 10.07
N GLN A 90 -19.31 -10.89 9.54
CA GLN A 90 -20.33 -10.13 10.27
C GLN A 90 -20.92 -10.93 11.44
N ARG A 91 -21.17 -12.23 11.26
CA ARG A 91 -21.64 -13.12 12.37
C ARG A 91 -20.66 -13.17 13.54
N ASN A 92 -19.39 -12.92 13.30
CA ASN A 92 -18.33 -12.89 14.31
C ASN A 92 -17.96 -11.46 14.76
N GLY A 93 -18.74 -10.44 14.38
CA GLY A 93 -18.51 -9.03 14.76
C GLY A 93 -17.35 -8.35 14.03
N LEU A 94 -16.94 -8.88 12.88
CA LEU A 94 -15.89 -8.35 12.03
C LEU A 94 -16.48 -7.81 10.71
N THR A 95 -15.72 -6.98 10.01
CA THR A 95 -16.04 -6.50 8.68
C THR A 95 -15.04 -7.06 7.67
N TYR A 96 -15.50 -7.66 6.60
CA TYR A 96 -14.67 -8.03 5.46
C TYR A 96 -14.46 -6.78 4.60
N ASP A 97 -13.33 -6.10 4.78
CA ASP A 97 -13.08 -4.74 4.28
C ASP A 97 -12.18 -4.70 3.03
N LEU A 98 -11.47 -5.79 2.74
CA LEU A 98 -10.45 -5.82 1.72
C LEU A 98 -10.31 -7.21 1.09
N VAL A 99 -10.50 -7.29 -0.24
CA VAL A 99 -10.26 -8.51 -1.01
C VAL A 99 -8.85 -8.54 -1.58
N THR A 100 -8.17 -9.69 -1.52
CA THR A 100 -6.96 -9.95 -2.30
C THR A 100 -7.32 -10.90 -3.45
N PRO A 101 -7.21 -10.47 -4.72
CA PRO A 101 -7.57 -11.30 -5.86
C PRO A 101 -6.54 -12.42 -6.08
N PRO A 102 -6.87 -13.49 -6.80
CA PRO A 102 -5.94 -14.59 -7.11
C PRO A 102 -4.87 -14.22 -8.15
N ILE A 103 -4.88 -13.01 -8.65
CA ILE A 103 -3.89 -12.45 -9.58
C ILE A 103 -3.23 -11.23 -8.96
N LEU A 104 -2.06 -10.86 -9.46
CA LEU A 104 -1.29 -9.72 -8.95
C LEU A 104 -0.97 -9.87 -7.45
N ALA A 105 -0.56 -11.07 -7.03
CA ALA A 105 -0.01 -11.33 -5.71
C ALA A 105 1.43 -10.80 -5.58
N SER A 106 2.00 -10.80 -4.36
CA SER A 106 3.41 -10.48 -4.12
C SER A 106 4.34 -11.67 -4.39
N SER A 107 4.04 -12.44 -5.41
CA SER A 107 4.78 -13.64 -5.80
C SER A 107 6.01 -13.29 -6.65
N TYR A 108 6.98 -14.19 -6.62
CA TYR A 108 8.04 -14.22 -7.63
C TYR A 108 7.45 -14.68 -8.97
N ILE A 109 7.68 -13.94 -10.04
CA ILE A 109 6.96 -14.11 -11.31
C ILE A 109 7.02 -15.52 -11.90
N ASP A 110 8.14 -16.23 -11.70
CA ASP A 110 8.33 -17.59 -12.19
C ASP A 110 7.44 -18.63 -11.46
N ARG A 111 6.84 -18.25 -10.35
CA ARG A 111 5.91 -19.07 -9.56
C ARG A 111 4.48 -18.57 -9.60
N GLU A 112 4.25 -17.43 -10.29
CA GLU A 112 2.93 -16.85 -10.44
C GLU A 112 2.13 -17.61 -11.48
N PRO A 113 0.97 -18.20 -11.14
CA PRO A 113 0.17 -18.97 -12.10
C PRO A 113 -0.47 -18.11 -13.20
N HIS A 114 -0.63 -16.82 -12.97
CA HIS A 114 -1.24 -15.85 -13.89
C HIS A 114 -0.36 -14.61 -14.04
N PRO A 115 0.81 -14.75 -14.70
CA PRO A 115 1.80 -13.69 -14.77
C PRO A 115 1.56 -12.66 -15.88
N ALA A 116 0.58 -12.88 -16.76
CA ALA A 116 0.42 -12.23 -18.06
C ALA A 116 0.37 -10.68 -17.97
N ILE A 117 -0.26 -10.12 -16.93
CA ILE A 117 -0.30 -8.66 -16.71
C ILE A 117 1.11 -8.13 -16.51
N MET A 118 1.91 -8.78 -15.67
CA MET A 118 3.27 -8.35 -15.36
C MET A 118 4.29 -8.78 -16.40
N LEU A 119 3.99 -9.72 -17.29
CA LEU A 119 4.79 -10.08 -18.45
C LEU A 119 4.42 -9.28 -19.70
N ALA A 120 3.31 -8.57 -19.70
CA ALA A 120 2.73 -7.85 -20.84
C ALA A 120 2.34 -8.76 -22.01
N GLU A 121 1.83 -9.95 -21.71
CA GLU A 121 1.50 -10.99 -22.69
C GLU A 121 0.00 -10.98 -23.01
N SER A 122 -0.38 -10.50 -24.19
CA SER A 122 -1.76 -10.57 -24.71
C SER A 122 -1.92 -11.82 -25.61
N PRO A 123 -3.10 -12.45 -25.63
CA PRO A 123 -4.39 -11.98 -25.09
C PRO A 123 -4.61 -12.26 -23.60
N GLU A 124 -3.75 -13.02 -22.92
CA GLU A 124 -3.92 -13.42 -21.52
C GLU A 124 -3.95 -12.22 -20.59
N ARG A 125 -3.13 -11.20 -20.81
CA ARG A 125 -3.13 -9.93 -20.06
C ARG A 125 -4.51 -9.28 -20.04
N ASP A 126 -5.16 -9.24 -21.19
CA ASP A 126 -6.46 -8.58 -21.34
C ASP A 126 -7.56 -9.38 -20.64
N ARG A 127 -7.54 -10.71 -20.75
CA ARG A 127 -8.44 -11.61 -20.01
C ARG A 127 -8.29 -11.45 -18.50
N ASP A 128 -7.06 -11.38 -17.99
CA ASP A 128 -6.79 -11.24 -16.55
C ASP A 128 -7.23 -9.84 -16.05
N ILE A 129 -7.12 -8.80 -16.87
CA ILE A 129 -7.66 -7.47 -16.59
C ILE A 129 -9.21 -7.50 -16.56
N GLU A 130 -9.87 -8.17 -17.48
CA GLU A 130 -11.32 -8.36 -17.47
C GLU A 130 -11.80 -9.11 -16.22
N ALA A 131 -11.03 -10.09 -15.76
CA ALA A 131 -11.30 -10.77 -14.50
C ALA A 131 -11.20 -9.81 -13.29
N MET A 132 -10.21 -8.92 -13.26
CA MET A 132 -10.12 -7.87 -12.24
C MET A 132 -11.30 -6.91 -12.29
N GLN A 133 -11.72 -6.48 -13.47
CA GLN A 133 -12.91 -5.63 -13.64
C GLN A 133 -14.18 -6.33 -13.14
N THR A 134 -14.30 -7.64 -13.39
CA THR A 134 -15.41 -8.45 -12.87
C THR A 134 -15.36 -8.54 -11.35
N MET A 135 -14.18 -8.74 -10.75
CA MET A 135 -13.99 -8.74 -9.30
C MET A 135 -14.43 -7.41 -8.68
N ILE A 136 -14.10 -6.27 -9.31
CA ILE A 136 -14.51 -4.94 -8.84
C ILE A 136 -16.05 -4.83 -8.80
N LYS A 137 -16.73 -5.24 -9.87
CA LYS A 137 -18.20 -5.22 -9.96
C LYS A 137 -18.85 -6.11 -8.89
N ASN A 138 -18.28 -7.30 -8.70
CA ASN A 138 -18.79 -8.26 -7.72
C ASN A 138 -18.55 -7.79 -6.27
N CYS A 139 -17.40 -7.18 -5.99
CA CYS A 139 -17.13 -6.55 -4.69
C CYS A 139 -18.12 -5.43 -4.39
N ALA A 140 -18.44 -4.59 -5.38
CA ALA A 140 -19.43 -3.53 -5.22
C ALA A 140 -20.82 -4.09 -4.93
N ALA A 141 -21.26 -5.11 -5.66
CA ALA A 141 -22.54 -5.77 -5.46
C ALA A 141 -22.63 -6.44 -4.08
N ALA A 142 -21.55 -7.06 -3.63
CA ALA A 142 -21.44 -7.69 -2.30
C ALA A 142 -21.21 -6.70 -1.15
N GLY A 143 -21.02 -5.40 -1.43
CA GLY A 143 -20.78 -4.37 -0.41
C GLY A 143 -19.39 -4.42 0.23
N ILE A 144 -18.38 -4.97 -0.46
CA ILE A 144 -16.98 -5.00 -0.01
C ILE A 144 -16.24 -3.83 -0.68
N PRO A 145 -15.64 -2.90 0.10
CA PRO A 145 -15.28 -1.58 -0.41
C PRO A 145 -13.90 -1.46 -1.05
N ALA A 146 -13.05 -2.50 -0.99
CA ALA A 146 -11.68 -2.38 -1.46
C ALA A 146 -11.08 -3.69 -1.99
N ILE A 147 -10.12 -3.56 -2.90
CA ILE A 147 -9.30 -4.64 -3.43
C ILE A 147 -7.83 -4.25 -3.25
N LYS A 148 -7.04 -5.13 -2.61
CA LYS A 148 -5.58 -5.01 -2.53
C LYS A 148 -4.92 -5.86 -3.60
N TYR A 149 -3.90 -5.31 -4.24
CA TYR A 149 -3.12 -6.01 -5.25
C TYR A 149 -1.66 -5.55 -5.24
N ASN A 150 -0.80 -6.30 -5.92
CA ASN A 150 0.62 -6.00 -6.06
C ASN A 150 0.99 -5.94 -7.54
N MET A 151 1.82 -4.99 -7.92
CA MET A 151 2.44 -4.97 -9.24
C MET A 151 3.93 -5.32 -9.06
N SER A 152 4.23 -6.61 -8.98
CA SER A 152 5.56 -7.12 -8.66
C SER A 152 5.99 -8.21 -9.63
N ILE A 153 7.30 -8.27 -9.89
CA ILE A 153 7.94 -9.35 -10.66
C ILE A 153 8.81 -10.20 -9.73
N LEU A 154 9.48 -9.59 -8.78
CA LEU A 154 10.43 -10.29 -7.91
C LEU A 154 9.84 -10.73 -6.56
N GLY A 155 8.59 -10.38 -6.25
CA GLY A 155 8.00 -10.67 -4.95
C GLY A 155 8.71 -9.94 -3.80
N VAL A 156 8.71 -10.55 -2.62
CA VAL A 156 9.41 -10.05 -1.42
C VAL A 156 10.83 -10.62 -1.39
N LEU A 157 11.83 -9.72 -1.40
CA LEU A 157 13.25 -10.11 -1.39
C LEU A 157 13.80 -10.07 0.03
N ARG A 158 14.46 -11.16 0.45
CA ARG A 158 15.20 -11.26 1.72
C ARG A 158 16.44 -12.14 1.53
N ILE A 159 17.50 -11.88 2.30
CA ILE A 159 18.72 -12.67 2.28
C ILE A 159 18.70 -13.84 3.28
N GLY A 160 17.68 -13.89 4.13
CA GLY A 160 17.55 -14.94 5.15
C GLY A 160 16.95 -14.39 6.45
N ARG A 161 17.32 -15.04 7.55
CA ARG A 161 16.85 -14.67 8.89
C ARG A 161 18.04 -14.60 9.85
N VAL A 162 17.94 -13.67 10.80
CA VAL A 162 18.94 -13.47 11.87
C VAL A 162 18.31 -13.69 13.24
N PRO A 163 19.11 -14.05 14.27
CA PRO A 163 18.61 -14.18 15.65
C PRO A 163 17.99 -12.89 16.17
N GLY A 164 16.86 -13.00 16.87
CA GLY A 164 16.14 -11.94 17.54
C GLY A 164 15.97 -12.21 19.03
N ARG A 165 15.13 -11.41 19.71
CA ARG A 165 14.86 -11.61 21.15
C ARG A 165 14.06 -12.89 21.40
N GLY A 166 14.35 -13.58 22.52
CA GLY A 166 13.59 -14.74 22.99
C GLY A 166 13.59 -15.90 21.98
N ASP A 167 14.73 -16.16 21.35
CA ASP A 167 14.92 -17.17 20.33
C ASP A 167 14.07 -16.97 19.04
N ALA A 168 13.41 -15.81 18.89
CA ALA A 168 12.77 -15.43 17.63
C ALA A 168 13.83 -15.17 16.56
N THR A 169 13.40 -15.19 15.28
CA THR A 169 14.24 -14.82 14.15
C THR A 169 13.56 -13.74 13.33
N TYR A 170 14.37 -12.81 12.82
CA TYR A 170 13.94 -11.68 12.02
C TYR A 170 14.32 -11.86 10.56
N SER A 171 13.41 -11.58 9.65
CA SER A 171 13.73 -11.50 8.23
C SER A 171 14.70 -10.36 7.98
N ALA A 172 15.72 -10.59 7.16
CA ALA A 172 16.80 -9.66 6.92
C ALA A 172 16.93 -9.32 5.43
N TRP A 173 17.26 -8.07 5.17
CA TRP A 173 17.72 -7.61 3.88
C TRP A 173 19.01 -6.83 4.04
N ASN A 174 20.01 -7.19 3.26
CA ASN A 174 21.25 -6.42 3.11
C ASN A 174 21.68 -6.52 1.66
N LEU A 175 21.68 -5.38 0.96
CA LEU A 175 22.00 -5.34 -0.46
C LEU A 175 23.44 -5.78 -0.76
N ALA A 176 24.38 -5.51 0.16
CA ALA A 176 25.77 -5.91 -0.03
C ALA A 176 25.98 -7.43 0.05
N GLU A 177 25.08 -8.13 0.73
CA GLU A 177 25.07 -9.60 0.85
C GLU A 177 24.15 -10.27 -0.17
N ALA A 178 23.26 -9.49 -0.80
CA ALA A 178 22.34 -9.97 -1.81
C ALA A 178 23.08 -10.32 -3.11
N HIS A 179 22.52 -11.24 -3.90
CA HIS A 179 23.09 -11.69 -5.17
C HIS A 179 22.29 -11.14 -6.36
N PRO A 180 22.48 -9.85 -6.73
CA PRO A 180 21.69 -9.22 -7.79
C PRO A 180 21.95 -9.80 -9.19
N ALA A 181 23.06 -10.53 -9.37
CA ALA A 181 23.44 -11.19 -10.62
C ALA A 181 22.88 -12.61 -10.76
N THR A 182 21.94 -13.02 -9.90
CA THR A 182 21.25 -14.32 -10.06
C THR A 182 20.52 -14.39 -11.41
N PRO A 183 20.19 -15.59 -11.92
CA PRO A 183 19.51 -15.73 -13.20
C PRO A 183 18.29 -14.79 -13.30
N LEU A 184 18.09 -14.22 -14.49
CA LEU A 184 16.89 -13.44 -14.77
C LEU A 184 15.65 -14.31 -14.61
N THR A 185 14.55 -13.70 -14.23
CA THR A 185 13.23 -14.34 -14.25
C THR A 185 12.74 -14.56 -15.68
N GLN A 186 11.63 -15.29 -15.85
CA GLN A 186 10.94 -15.37 -17.15
C GLN A 186 10.57 -14.00 -17.74
N ALA A 187 10.45 -12.96 -16.92
CA ALA A 187 10.22 -11.59 -17.40
C ALA A 187 11.42 -10.98 -18.13
N GLY A 188 12.60 -11.60 -18.05
CA GLY A 188 13.82 -11.07 -18.63
C GLY A 188 14.26 -9.75 -17.96
N ARG A 189 14.85 -8.86 -18.75
CA ARG A 189 15.18 -7.50 -18.28
C ARG A 189 13.94 -6.61 -18.40
N VAL A 190 13.61 -5.91 -17.32
CA VAL A 190 12.48 -4.98 -17.24
C VAL A 190 12.99 -3.69 -16.63
N ASP A 191 13.24 -2.72 -17.48
CA ASP A 191 13.63 -1.37 -17.08
C ASP A 191 12.41 -0.57 -16.57
N ALA A 192 12.66 0.64 -16.09
CA ALA A 192 11.63 1.49 -15.53
C ALA A 192 10.54 1.86 -16.54
N ASP A 193 10.88 2.11 -17.79
CA ASP A 193 9.90 2.50 -18.83
C ASP A 193 8.98 1.32 -19.17
N MET A 194 9.53 0.13 -19.33
CA MET A 194 8.75 -1.10 -19.50
C MET A 194 7.84 -1.38 -18.30
N PHE A 195 8.34 -1.15 -17.09
CA PHE A 195 7.54 -1.36 -15.89
C PHE A 195 6.40 -0.35 -15.80
N TRP A 196 6.65 0.93 -16.10
CA TRP A 196 5.61 1.96 -16.13
C TRP A 196 4.58 1.74 -17.23
N GLU A 197 4.96 1.20 -18.39
CA GLU A 197 4.03 0.79 -19.44
C GLU A 197 3.04 -0.26 -18.91
N ARG A 198 3.54 -1.32 -18.27
CA ARG A 198 2.71 -2.39 -17.69
C ARG A 198 1.74 -1.87 -16.64
N ILE A 199 2.22 -1.00 -15.76
CA ILE A 199 1.39 -0.33 -14.75
C ILE A 199 0.31 0.53 -15.41
N THR A 200 0.69 1.38 -16.35
CA THR A 200 -0.23 2.29 -17.02
C THR A 200 -1.30 1.53 -17.81
N TYR A 201 -0.88 0.50 -18.55
CA TYR A 201 -1.81 -0.35 -19.30
C TYR A 201 -2.90 -0.96 -18.42
N PHE A 202 -2.52 -1.44 -17.24
CA PHE A 202 -3.44 -1.99 -16.25
C PHE A 202 -4.36 -0.90 -15.67
N LEU A 203 -3.78 0.21 -15.20
CA LEU A 203 -4.54 1.28 -14.56
C LEU A 203 -5.54 1.95 -15.50
N ASP A 204 -5.17 2.16 -16.77
CA ASP A 204 -6.06 2.75 -17.79
C ASP A 204 -7.35 1.95 -18.00
N ARG A 205 -7.31 0.65 -17.73
CA ARG A 205 -8.45 -0.26 -17.92
C ARG A 205 -9.22 -0.54 -16.64
N VAL A 206 -8.54 -0.52 -15.50
CA VAL A 206 -9.13 -0.93 -14.22
C VAL A 206 -9.65 0.26 -13.42
N ILE A 207 -8.93 1.39 -13.40
CA ILE A 207 -9.34 2.53 -12.56
C ILE A 207 -10.65 3.17 -13.01
N PRO A 208 -10.98 3.31 -14.30
CA PRO A 208 -12.31 3.78 -14.70
C PRO A 208 -13.45 2.92 -14.14
N VAL A 209 -13.30 1.59 -14.14
CA VAL A 209 -14.28 0.66 -13.57
C VAL A 209 -14.34 0.80 -12.05
N ALA A 210 -13.18 0.89 -11.39
CA ALA A 210 -13.13 1.11 -9.95
C ALA A 210 -13.79 2.42 -9.52
N ASN A 211 -13.65 3.47 -10.33
CA ASN A 211 -14.30 4.76 -10.11
C ASN A 211 -15.83 4.69 -10.29
N GLU A 212 -16.30 3.99 -11.31
CA GLU A 212 -17.73 3.78 -11.57
C GLU A 212 -18.40 3.04 -10.40
N TYR A 213 -17.76 1.94 -9.96
CA TYR A 213 -18.30 1.06 -8.92
C TYR A 213 -17.89 1.46 -7.50
N LYS A 214 -17.09 2.53 -7.33
CA LYS A 214 -16.63 3.09 -6.04
C LYS A 214 -15.84 2.09 -5.20
N ILE A 215 -15.02 1.28 -5.82
CA ILE A 215 -14.14 0.30 -5.18
C ILE A 215 -12.72 0.86 -5.08
N ARG A 216 -12.17 0.91 -3.88
CA ARG A 216 -10.79 1.36 -3.66
C ARG A 216 -9.80 0.30 -4.13
N MET A 217 -8.99 0.66 -5.11
CA MET A 217 -7.88 -0.15 -5.61
C MET A 217 -6.60 0.19 -4.84
N ALA A 218 -6.21 -0.69 -3.94
CA ALA A 218 -5.13 -0.51 -2.98
C ALA A 218 -3.87 -1.24 -3.42
N CYS A 219 -2.98 -0.56 -4.14
CA CYS A 219 -1.71 -1.16 -4.59
C CYS A 219 -0.69 -1.20 -3.44
N HIS A 220 -0.06 -2.37 -3.24
CA HIS A 220 1.05 -2.52 -2.29
C HIS A 220 2.37 -2.05 -2.94
N PRO A 221 3.25 -1.35 -2.22
CA PRO A 221 4.60 -1.03 -2.68
C PRO A 221 5.42 -2.28 -2.97
N GLN A 222 6.47 -2.15 -3.78
CA GLN A 222 7.42 -3.25 -4.02
C GLN A 222 8.38 -3.39 -2.83
N ASP A 223 8.49 -4.58 -2.29
CA ASP A 223 9.21 -4.91 -1.04
C ASP A 223 10.43 -5.82 -1.31
N PRO A 224 11.64 -5.35 -0.99
CA PRO A 224 12.02 -3.97 -0.68
C PRO A 224 12.17 -3.10 -1.93
N GLY A 225 12.42 -1.81 -1.73
CA GLY A 225 13.03 -0.97 -2.76
C GLY A 225 14.44 -1.46 -3.08
N VAL A 226 14.86 -1.26 -4.32
CA VAL A 226 16.22 -1.60 -4.77
C VAL A 226 16.87 -0.37 -5.42
N PRO A 227 18.19 -0.34 -5.61
CA PRO A 227 18.87 0.75 -6.32
C PRO A 227 18.31 0.98 -7.72
N PRO A 228 18.59 2.16 -8.33
CA PRO A 228 18.15 2.46 -9.69
C PRO A 228 18.64 1.46 -10.76
N GLU A 229 19.73 0.75 -10.47
CA GLU A 229 20.27 -0.30 -11.34
C GLU A 229 19.40 -1.57 -11.36
N GLY A 230 18.35 -1.60 -10.54
CA GLY A 230 17.46 -2.73 -10.40
C GLY A 230 18.06 -3.90 -9.61
N TYR A 231 17.32 -5.00 -9.57
CA TYR A 231 17.74 -6.27 -8.99
C TYR A 231 17.31 -7.41 -9.90
N GLN A 232 18.19 -8.37 -10.17
CA GLN A 232 17.93 -9.46 -11.14
C GLN A 232 17.41 -8.95 -12.50
N GLY A 233 17.90 -7.81 -12.97
CA GLY A 233 17.50 -7.22 -14.25
C GLY A 233 16.13 -6.52 -14.23
N VAL A 234 15.53 -6.29 -13.06
CA VAL A 234 14.22 -5.66 -12.91
C VAL A 234 14.34 -4.39 -12.08
N ASP A 235 13.88 -3.27 -12.65
CA ASP A 235 13.70 -2.02 -11.91
C ASP A 235 12.45 -2.11 -11.03
N ARG A 236 12.55 -1.61 -9.79
CA ARG A 236 11.43 -1.60 -8.85
C ARG A 236 10.86 -0.20 -8.71
N VAL A 237 10.05 0.20 -9.69
CA VAL A 237 9.52 1.58 -9.79
C VAL A 237 8.58 1.96 -8.64
N LEU A 238 7.92 1.00 -8.00
CA LEU A 238 7.11 1.20 -6.78
C LEU A 238 7.89 0.91 -5.50
N GLY A 239 9.21 0.80 -5.60
CA GLY A 239 10.15 0.61 -4.48
C GLY A 239 10.76 1.93 -4.00
N THR A 240 10.22 3.08 -4.38
CA THR A 240 10.63 4.40 -3.93
C THR A 240 9.44 5.29 -3.61
N VAL A 241 9.61 6.25 -2.70
CA VAL A 241 8.56 7.22 -2.38
C VAL A 241 8.15 8.04 -3.61
N ASP A 242 9.10 8.43 -4.46
CA ASP A 242 8.78 9.19 -5.67
C ASP A 242 8.07 8.34 -6.73
N GLY A 243 8.40 7.05 -6.83
CA GLY A 243 7.64 6.10 -7.63
C GLY A 243 6.19 5.97 -7.16
N LEU A 244 5.96 5.88 -5.85
CA LEU A 244 4.60 5.87 -5.28
C LEU A 244 3.85 7.18 -5.53
N LYS A 245 4.53 8.33 -5.48
CA LYS A 245 3.94 9.62 -5.85
C LYS A 245 3.54 9.67 -7.32
N LYS A 246 4.41 9.20 -8.23
CA LYS A 246 4.08 9.06 -9.66
C LYS A 246 2.89 8.12 -9.87
N PHE A 247 2.89 6.97 -9.21
CA PHE A 247 1.85 5.96 -9.33
C PHE A 247 0.44 6.52 -9.07
N ILE A 248 0.24 7.26 -7.99
CA ILE A 248 -1.08 7.79 -7.63
C ILE A 248 -1.58 8.89 -8.56
N THR A 249 -0.74 9.40 -9.47
CA THR A 249 -1.12 10.41 -10.48
C THR A 249 -1.50 9.79 -11.83
N ILE A 250 -1.19 8.51 -12.06
CA ILE A 250 -1.64 7.78 -13.25
C ILE A 250 -3.11 7.41 -13.04
N GLN A 251 -4.01 7.89 -13.92
CA GLN A 251 -5.46 7.73 -13.75
C GLN A 251 -5.93 8.20 -12.35
N GLU A 252 -5.68 9.48 -12.04
CA GLU A 252 -6.03 10.03 -10.73
C GLU A 252 -7.52 9.86 -10.43
N SER A 253 -7.83 9.23 -9.30
CA SER A 253 -9.18 8.91 -8.85
C SER A 253 -9.22 8.81 -7.32
N PRO A 254 -10.33 9.16 -6.65
CA PRO A 254 -10.52 8.87 -5.23
C PRO A 254 -10.52 7.37 -4.90
N TYR A 255 -10.60 6.51 -5.92
CA TYR A 255 -10.57 5.06 -5.78
C TYR A 255 -9.25 4.43 -6.25
N HIS A 256 -8.25 5.25 -6.58
CA HIS A 256 -6.88 4.82 -6.88
C HIS A 256 -5.92 5.29 -5.79
N GLY A 257 -5.26 4.35 -5.12
CA GLY A 257 -4.36 4.65 -4.00
C GLY A 257 -3.55 3.44 -3.54
N LEU A 258 -3.14 3.44 -2.30
CA LEU A 258 -2.17 2.50 -1.76
C LEU A 258 -2.76 1.61 -0.65
N ASN A 259 -2.40 0.35 -0.67
CA ASN A 259 -2.18 -0.40 0.54
C ASN A 259 -0.83 0.06 1.10
N PHE A 260 -0.84 1.04 1.98
CA PHE A 260 0.37 1.68 2.48
C PHE A 260 1.07 0.76 3.48
N CYS A 261 2.00 -0.06 2.99
CA CYS A 261 2.85 -0.85 3.88
C CYS A 261 3.89 0.09 4.52
N GLN A 262 3.66 0.49 5.77
CA GLN A 262 4.57 1.38 6.49
C GLN A 262 5.96 0.77 6.61
N GLY A 263 6.06 -0.54 6.83
CA GLY A 263 7.34 -1.25 6.86
C GLY A 263 8.08 -1.10 5.53
N THR A 264 7.45 -1.49 4.42
CA THR A 264 8.05 -1.38 3.08
C THR A 264 8.41 0.07 2.71
N VAL A 265 7.58 1.05 3.08
CA VAL A 265 7.93 2.46 2.85
C VAL A 265 9.12 2.89 3.72
N SER A 266 9.21 2.38 4.95
CA SER A 266 10.38 2.62 5.81
C SER A 266 11.67 2.05 5.22
N GLU A 267 11.59 0.92 4.53
CA GLU A 267 12.69 0.29 3.79
C GLU A 267 13.19 1.12 2.58
N MET A 268 12.45 2.14 2.16
CA MET A 268 12.86 3.07 1.10
C MET A 268 13.65 4.28 1.63
N LEU A 269 13.72 4.46 2.95
CA LEU A 269 14.19 5.68 3.60
C LEU A 269 15.58 5.49 4.21
N GLU A 270 16.38 6.56 4.18
CA GLU A 270 17.70 6.58 4.84
C GLU A 270 17.58 6.73 6.38
N LYS A 271 16.50 7.38 6.83
CA LYS A 271 16.19 7.60 8.24
C LYS A 271 14.71 7.36 8.51
N PRO A 272 14.26 6.10 8.56
CA PRO A 272 12.84 5.77 8.70
C PRO A 272 12.17 6.45 9.89
N GLY A 273 12.83 6.46 11.07
CA GLY A 273 12.31 7.06 12.29
C GLY A 273 12.08 8.58 12.24
N GLU A 274 12.65 9.26 11.25
CA GLU A 274 12.46 10.70 11.02
C GLU A 274 11.52 10.95 9.83
N GLN A 275 11.75 10.29 8.71
CA GLN A 275 11.20 10.63 7.39
C GLN A 275 9.81 10.05 7.13
N ILE A 276 9.45 8.92 7.75
CA ILE A 276 8.19 8.22 7.49
C ILE A 276 6.96 9.10 7.74
N PHE A 277 7.01 9.98 8.72
CA PHE A 277 5.89 10.83 9.12
C PHE A 277 5.48 11.81 8.02
N ASP A 278 6.43 12.36 7.30
CA ASP A 278 6.15 13.25 6.16
C ASP A 278 5.61 12.49 4.95
N VAL A 279 6.03 11.24 4.77
CA VAL A 279 5.46 10.37 3.74
C VAL A 279 4.01 10.02 4.07
N ILE A 280 3.69 9.69 5.34
CA ILE A 280 2.31 9.48 5.78
C ILE A 280 1.46 10.73 5.55
N ARG A 281 1.97 11.93 5.90
CA ARG A 281 1.27 13.20 5.65
C ARG A 281 1.02 13.42 4.16
N TYR A 282 2.01 13.14 3.31
CA TYR A 282 1.88 13.34 1.87
C TYR A 282 0.73 12.53 1.27
N PHE A 283 0.68 11.23 1.53
CA PHE A 283 -0.36 10.36 0.98
C PHE A 283 -1.69 10.47 1.75
N GLY A 284 -1.63 10.61 3.07
CA GLY A 284 -2.81 10.69 3.93
C GLY A 284 -3.63 11.96 3.69
N SER A 285 -2.98 13.13 3.56
CA SER A 285 -3.69 14.40 3.26
C SER A 285 -4.39 14.40 1.90
N ARG A 286 -4.03 13.48 1.01
CA ARG A 286 -4.62 13.27 -0.32
C ARG A 286 -5.66 12.15 -0.35
N ASP A 287 -5.96 11.55 0.81
CA ASP A 287 -6.81 10.34 0.94
C ASP A 287 -6.37 9.19 0.02
N LYS A 288 -5.04 8.99 -0.12
CA LYS A 288 -4.47 7.93 -0.96
C LYS A 288 -4.02 6.69 -0.15
N ILE A 289 -4.24 6.67 1.16
CA ILE A 289 -3.99 5.52 2.03
C ILE A 289 -5.31 4.78 2.26
N PHE A 290 -5.46 3.60 1.63
CA PHE A 290 -6.70 2.83 1.70
C PHE A 290 -6.65 1.71 2.74
N ASN A 291 -5.46 1.20 3.03
CA ASN A 291 -5.16 0.27 4.11
C ASN A 291 -3.72 0.51 4.57
N VAL A 292 -3.38 0.13 5.78
CA VAL A 292 -2.02 0.23 6.32
C VAL A 292 -1.55 -1.12 6.80
N HIS A 293 -0.44 -1.61 6.25
CA HIS A 293 0.38 -2.63 6.90
C HIS A 293 1.28 -1.93 7.91
N PHE A 294 0.95 -2.08 9.18
CA PHE A 294 1.58 -1.36 10.28
C PHE A 294 2.71 -2.19 10.88
N ARG A 295 3.77 -2.34 10.07
CA ARG A 295 4.99 -3.08 10.38
C ARG A 295 6.14 -2.12 10.70
N ASN A 296 7.03 -2.53 11.59
CA ASN A 296 8.25 -1.81 11.93
C ASN A 296 9.50 -2.54 11.41
N ILE A 297 10.52 -1.78 11.12
CA ILE A 297 11.85 -2.28 10.78
C ILE A 297 12.90 -1.63 11.68
N ARG A 298 14.03 -2.31 11.84
CA ARG A 298 15.26 -1.75 12.37
C ARG A 298 16.28 -1.64 11.24
N GLY A 299 16.85 -0.48 11.03
CA GLY A 299 17.76 -0.19 9.94
C GLY A 299 17.20 0.81 8.95
N HIS A 300 17.67 0.76 7.73
CA HIS A 300 17.37 1.76 6.71
C HIS A 300 17.37 1.14 5.30
N ARG A 301 17.21 1.98 4.29
CA ARG A 301 17.27 1.54 2.91
C ARG A 301 18.51 0.68 2.64
N ASN A 302 18.28 -0.46 1.99
CA ASN A 302 19.28 -1.46 1.61
C ASN A 302 19.89 -2.29 2.76
N ASP A 303 19.58 -1.99 4.04
CA ASP A 303 20.06 -2.76 5.19
C ASP A 303 19.07 -2.66 6.36
N PHE A 304 18.24 -3.69 6.56
CA PHE A 304 17.22 -3.69 7.60
C PHE A 304 16.83 -5.09 8.07
N LEU A 305 16.17 -5.11 9.21
CA LEU A 305 15.54 -6.28 9.83
C LEU A 305 14.05 -6.01 10.05
N GLU A 306 13.19 -6.98 9.75
CA GLU A 306 11.79 -6.98 10.16
C GLU A 306 11.69 -7.45 11.61
N VAL A 307 11.36 -6.52 12.49
CA VAL A 307 11.40 -6.74 13.94
C VAL A 307 10.00 -6.70 14.56
N TYR A 308 9.88 -6.99 15.85
CA TYR A 308 8.65 -6.73 16.58
C TYR A 308 8.30 -5.23 16.57
N PRO A 309 7.00 -4.85 16.69
CA PRO A 309 6.56 -3.47 16.54
C PRO A 309 7.23 -2.50 17.53
N ASP A 310 7.66 -2.97 18.71
CA ASP A 310 8.31 -2.22 19.75
C ASP A 310 9.84 -2.12 19.63
N GLU A 311 10.44 -2.81 18.66
CA GLU A 311 11.90 -2.86 18.49
C GLU A 311 12.43 -2.09 17.27
N GLY A 312 11.55 -1.56 16.45
CA GLY A 312 11.95 -0.85 15.22
C GLY A 312 12.23 0.64 15.45
N ASP A 313 12.74 1.27 14.40
CA ASP A 313 13.19 2.65 14.43
C ASP A 313 12.04 3.66 14.33
N VAL A 314 10.85 3.23 13.88
CA VAL A 314 9.69 4.10 13.80
C VAL A 314 8.93 4.13 15.12
N ASP A 315 8.75 5.33 15.68
CA ASP A 315 7.86 5.56 16.82
C ASP A 315 6.40 5.37 16.40
N PHE A 316 5.80 4.26 16.83
CA PHE A 316 4.42 3.90 16.48
C PHE A 316 3.36 4.79 17.14
N VAL A 317 3.65 5.38 18.31
CA VAL A 317 2.76 6.37 18.93
C VAL A 317 2.64 7.58 18.01
N ARG A 318 3.79 8.12 17.61
CA ARG A 318 3.87 9.25 16.68
C ARG A 318 3.27 8.92 15.32
N ALA A 319 3.49 7.71 14.79
CA ALA A 319 2.90 7.29 13.53
C ALA A 319 1.36 7.31 13.58
N ILE A 320 0.75 6.76 14.64
CA ILE A 320 -0.72 6.78 14.81
C ILE A 320 -1.23 8.22 14.99
N GLN A 321 -0.50 9.08 15.69
CA GLN A 321 -0.85 10.52 15.79
C GLN A 321 -0.88 11.17 14.41
N VAL A 322 0.10 10.87 13.53
CA VAL A 322 0.14 11.41 12.17
C VAL A 322 -0.99 10.84 11.30
N TYR A 323 -1.31 9.55 11.42
CA TYR A 323 -2.50 9.00 10.76
C TYR A 323 -3.78 9.70 11.22
N LYS A 324 -3.91 9.98 12.52
CA LYS A 324 -5.04 10.75 13.08
C LYS A 324 -5.05 12.19 12.55
N GLU A 325 -3.88 12.85 12.50
CA GLU A 325 -3.70 14.22 11.98
C GLU A 325 -4.21 14.37 10.54
N VAL A 326 -3.94 13.38 9.69
CA VAL A 326 -4.38 13.38 8.28
C VAL A 326 -5.80 12.87 8.06
N GLY A 327 -6.53 12.54 9.15
CA GLY A 327 -7.90 12.06 9.10
C GLY A 327 -8.07 10.61 8.66
N TYR A 328 -7.00 9.79 8.73
CA TYR A 328 -7.10 8.37 8.43
C TYR A 328 -8.04 7.65 9.41
N SER A 329 -8.99 6.87 8.89
CA SER A 329 -10.03 6.23 9.70
C SER A 329 -10.29 4.77 9.32
N ARG A 330 -9.33 4.15 8.63
CA ARG A 330 -9.40 2.76 8.18
C ARG A 330 -8.52 1.87 9.07
N SER A 331 -8.04 0.78 8.56
CA SER A 331 -7.38 -0.27 9.35
C SER A 331 -5.87 -0.11 9.45
N LEU A 332 -5.33 -0.34 10.65
CA LEU A 332 -3.94 -0.65 10.87
C LEU A 332 -3.83 -2.17 11.08
N MET A 333 -3.04 -2.82 10.25
CA MET A 333 -2.90 -4.28 10.23
C MET A 333 -1.45 -4.67 10.48
N PRO A 334 -1.13 -5.56 11.43
CA PRO A 334 0.18 -6.19 11.42
C PRO A 334 0.37 -6.95 10.10
N ASP A 335 1.61 -7.03 9.67
CA ASP A 335 1.99 -7.66 8.40
C ASP A 335 2.97 -8.81 8.67
N HIS A 336 4.22 -8.73 8.23
CA HIS A 336 5.19 -9.74 8.61
C HIS A 336 5.51 -9.68 10.09
N VAL A 337 5.59 -10.84 10.73
CA VAL A 337 5.95 -10.96 12.15
C VAL A 337 7.20 -11.83 12.32
N PRO A 338 8.01 -11.61 13.37
CA PRO A 338 9.10 -12.49 13.70
C PRO A 338 8.64 -13.93 13.90
N GLN A 339 9.47 -14.89 13.49
CA GLN A 339 9.20 -16.32 13.71
C GLN A 339 9.84 -16.79 15.01
N ALA A 340 9.11 -17.58 15.78
CA ALA A 340 9.62 -18.18 17.00
C ALA A 340 9.51 -19.73 16.95
N PRO A 341 10.37 -20.49 17.64
CA PRO A 341 10.39 -21.96 17.57
C PRO A 341 9.06 -22.62 17.96
N ASN A 342 8.31 -22.00 18.87
CA ASN A 342 7.02 -22.50 19.36
C ASN A 342 5.83 -21.77 18.75
N ASP A 343 6.02 -21.13 17.58
CA ASP A 343 5.01 -20.33 16.90
C ASP A 343 5.20 -20.42 15.37
N PRO A 344 5.11 -21.62 14.79
CA PRO A 344 5.42 -21.84 13.37
C PRO A 344 4.48 -21.08 12.43
N GLU A 345 3.23 -20.87 12.87
CA GLU A 345 2.22 -20.12 12.09
C GLU A 345 2.24 -18.62 12.41
N GLY A 346 2.98 -18.19 13.44
CA GLY A 346 3.07 -16.80 13.86
C GLY A 346 1.88 -16.30 14.69
N ASP A 347 1.01 -17.19 15.17
CA ASP A 347 -0.23 -16.80 15.86
C ASP A 347 0.04 -16.01 17.14
N LYS A 348 1.05 -16.41 17.93
CA LYS A 348 1.45 -15.69 19.15
C LYS A 348 2.07 -14.34 18.83
N SER A 349 2.90 -14.30 17.79
CA SER A 349 3.52 -13.08 17.30
C SER A 349 2.47 -12.10 16.77
N PHE A 350 1.47 -12.59 16.02
CA PHE A 350 0.33 -11.78 15.60
C PHE A 350 -0.52 -11.31 16.79
N ALA A 351 -0.83 -12.19 17.75
CA ALA A 351 -1.57 -11.82 18.95
C ALA A 351 -0.88 -10.70 19.73
N TYR A 352 0.45 -10.77 19.87
CA TYR A 352 1.25 -9.70 20.45
C TYR A 352 1.09 -8.38 19.67
N CYS A 353 1.22 -8.43 18.35
CA CYS A 353 1.05 -7.25 17.50
C CYS A 353 -0.36 -6.66 17.60
N PHE A 354 -1.42 -7.50 17.64
CA PHE A 354 -2.79 -7.02 17.84
C PHE A 354 -2.94 -6.28 19.15
N GLY A 355 -2.45 -6.84 20.25
CA GLY A 355 -2.50 -6.21 21.56
C GLY A 355 -1.74 -4.89 21.59
N TYR A 356 -0.54 -4.87 21.04
CA TYR A 356 0.31 -3.68 20.97
C TYR A 356 -0.33 -2.55 20.14
N ILE A 357 -0.74 -2.81 18.91
CA ILE A 357 -1.36 -1.81 18.03
C ILE A 357 -2.67 -1.29 18.64
N ARG A 358 -3.51 -2.18 19.21
CA ARG A 358 -4.74 -1.78 19.87
C ARG A 358 -4.50 -0.85 21.05
N ALA A 359 -3.53 -1.19 21.92
CA ALA A 359 -3.19 -0.35 23.07
C ALA A 359 -2.73 1.05 22.63
N LEU A 360 -1.93 1.13 21.57
CA LEU A 360 -1.47 2.41 21.01
C LEU A 360 -2.61 3.22 20.41
N ILE A 361 -3.55 2.60 19.66
CA ILE A 361 -4.74 3.29 19.13
C ILE A 361 -5.56 3.87 20.30
N GLN A 362 -5.76 3.11 21.39
CA GLN A 362 -6.46 3.58 22.58
C GLN A 362 -5.73 4.76 23.23
N ALA A 363 -4.42 4.63 23.45
CA ALA A 363 -3.61 5.69 24.06
C ALA A 363 -3.67 6.99 23.24
N VAL A 364 -3.45 6.91 21.92
CA VAL A 364 -3.47 8.09 21.05
C VAL A 364 -4.87 8.74 20.97
N ASN A 365 -5.94 7.97 21.12
CA ASN A 365 -7.28 8.54 21.15
C ASN A 365 -7.55 9.39 22.40
N HIS A 366 -6.83 9.15 23.49
CA HIS A 366 -6.90 9.97 24.73
C HIS A 366 -5.87 11.09 24.78
N MET A 367 -4.92 11.15 23.82
CA MET A 367 -3.94 12.23 23.74
C MET A 367 -4.57 13.47 23.06
N PRO A 368 -4.24 14.68 23.52
CA PRO A 368 -4.61 15.89 22.79
C PRO A 368 -3.94 15.89 21.40
N VAL A 369 -4.63 16.48 20.44
CA VAL A 369 -4.14 16.67 19.06
C VAL A 369 -3.27 17.91 18.99
#